data_74e471c113c9d6b0f331a3bd571d3fe7
#
_entry.id   74e471c113c9d6b0f331a3bd571d3fe7
#
_cell.length_a   1.000
_cell.length_b   1.000
_cell.length_c   1.000
_cell.angle_alpha   90.00
_cell.angle_beta   90.00
_cell.angle_gamma   90.00
#
_symmetry.space_group_name_H-M   'P 1'
#
loop_
_entity.id
_entity.type
_entity.pdbx_description
1 polymer ?
#
loop_
_entity_poly.entity_id
_entity_poly.type
_entity_poly.pdbx_seq_one_letter_code
_entity_poly.pdbx_strand_id
1 'polypeptide(L)'
;MTSTQPLFVIAVIDDDRDVLGSLRFLLEAEDFKVRTYLSGADCLSQMASFAPDCFVIDYKMDEMDGLQLAQLLRERGQHGPVVLITGYPDEMIEHKAHRAGIQHVVLKPHIAESLIANVRAAIADKGFPNDIR
;
A
#
# COMPACT_ATOMS: atom_id res chain seq x y z
N MET A 1 -20.45 -16.84 14.60
CA MET A 1 -20.70 -16.90 13.23
C MET A 1 -19.53 -16.40 12.40
N THR A 2 -19.15 -17.13 11.45
CA THR A 2 -18.04 -16.74 10.63
C THR A 2 -18.46 -15.83 9.50
N SER A 3 -17.62 -14.91 9.17
CA SER A 3 -17.85 -14.09 8.01
C SER A 3 -17.70 -14.94 6.76
N THR A 4 -18.58 -14.75 5.80
CA THR A 4 -18.44 -15.39 4.50
C THR A 4 -17.65 -14.55 3.53
N GLN A 5 -17.29 -13.33 3.92
CA GLN A 5 -16.55 -12.45 3.04
C GLN A 5 -15.07 -12.81 3.06
N PRO A 6 -14.43 -12.81 1.88
CA PRO A 6 -12.99 -13.05 1.86
C PRO A 6 -12.26 -11.91 2.52
N LEU A 7 -11.15 -12.22 3.15
CA LEU A 7 -10.30 -11.21 3.75
C LEU A 7 -9.40 -10.64 2.68
N PHE A 8 -9.27 -9.32 2.69
CA PHE A 8 -8.34 -8.65 1.79
C PHE A 8 -6.92 -8.81 2.30
N VAL A 9 -5.98 -8.92 1.38
CA VAL A 9 -4.56 -9.08 1.69
C VAL A 9 -3.83 -7.79 1.34
N ILE A 10 -3.13 -7.24 2.32
CA ILE A 10 -2.39 -6.00 2.16
C ILE A 10 -0.91 -6.29 2.20
N ALA A 11 -0.18 -5.82 1.21
CA ALA A 11 1.28 -5.91 1.20
C ALA A 11 1.81 -4.60 1.76
N VAL A 12 2.64 -4.66 2.80
CA VAL A 12 3.21 -3.49 3.45
C VAL A 12 4.71 -3.50 3.25
N ILE A 13 5.25 -2.44 2.71
CA ILE A 13 6.68 -2.34 2.42
C ILE A 13 7.28 -1.12 3.12
N ASP A 14 8.22 -1.38 4.01
CA ASP A 14 8.91 -0.34 4.77
C ASP A 14 10.22 -0.94 5.25
N ASP A 15 11.30 -0.18 5.20
CA ASP A 15 12.61 -0.70 5.60
C ASP A 15 12.85 -0.65 7.10
N ASP A 16 11.88 -0.17 7.87
CA ASP A 16 11.95 -0.11 9.32
C ASP A 16 11.07 -1.22 9.91
N ARG A 17 11.69 -2.17 10.62
CA ARG A 17 10.97 -3.31 11.18
C ARG A 17 9.92 -2.90 12.19
N ASP A 18 10.20 -1.86 12.97
CA ASP A 18 9.25 -1.41 13.99
C ASP A 18 8.02 -0.82 13.34
N VAL A 19 8.21 -0.07 12.27
CA VAL A 19 7.10 0.49 11.51
C VAL A 19 6.27 -0.63 10.89
N LEU A 20 6.92 -1.62 10.29
CA LEU A 20 6.20 -2.76 9.72
C LEU A 20 5.34 -3.46 10.77
N GLY A 21 5.89 -3.68 11.95
CA GLY A 21 5.15 -4.32 13.03
C GLY A 21 3.94 -3.51 13.44
N SER A 22 4.09 -2.20 13.55
CA SER A 22 2.99 -1.32 13.91
C SER A 22 1.90 -1.31 12.86
N LEU A 23 2.30 -1.21 11.60
CA LEU A 23 1.32 -1.19 10.50
C LEU A 23 0.58 -2.52 10.41
N ARG A 24 1.31 -3.62 10.57
CA ARG A 24 0.70 -4.94 10.58
C ARG A 24 -0.35 -5.04 11.69
N PHE A 25 0.01 -4.58 12.88
CA PHE A 25 -0.91 -4.63 14.01
C PHE A 25 -2.18 -3.85 13.73
N LEU A 26 -2.03 -2.64 13.20
CA LEU A 26 -3.19 -1.81 12.88
C LEU A 26 -4.09 -2.45 11.84
N LEU A 27 -3.50 -3.00 10.80
CA LEU A 27 -4.28 -3.58 9.72
C LEU A 27 -4.93 -4.89 10.13
N GLU A 28 -4.21 -5.74 10.87
CA GLU A 28 -4.78 -7.01 11.31
C GLU A 28 -5.91 -6.79 12.30
N ALA A 29 -5.85 -5.72 13.09
CA ALA A 29 -6.94 -5.40 14.00
C ALA A 29 -8.24 -5.07 13.25
N GLU A 30 -8.14 -4.73 11.96
CA GLU A 30 -9.30 -4.42 11.13
C GLU A 30 -9.61 -5.58 10.18
N ASP A 31 -9.12 -6.76 10.50
CA ASP A 31 -9.42 -8.01 9.78
C ASP A 31 -8.78 -8.11 8.40
N PHE A 32 -7.74 -7.32 8.13
CA PHE A 32 -6.96 -7.53 6.93
C PHE A 32 -5.91 -8.60 7.18
N LYS A 33 -5.57 -9.33 6.13
CA LYS A 33 -4.37 -10.17 6.14
C LYS A 33 -3.22 -9.31 5.67
N VAL A 34 -2.04 -9.50 6.26
CA VAL A 34 -0.90 -8.63 5.99
C VAL A 34 0.33 -9.43 5.65
N ARG A 35 1.01 -9.03 4.59
CA ARG A 35 2.35 -9.50 4.27
C ARG A 35 3.29 -8.33 4.32
N THR A 36 4.42 -8.49 5.00
CA THR A 36 5.37 -7.39 5.17
C THR A 36 6.66 -7.68 4.44
N TYR A 37 7.27 -6.61 3.91
CA TYR A 37 8.52 -6.70 3.17
C TYR A 37 9.42 -5.56 3.63
N LEU A 38 10.69 -5.87 3.85
CA LEU A 38 11.65 -4.88 4.33
C LEU A 38 12.27 -4.07 3.20
N SER A 39 12.02 -4.44 1.97
CA SER A 39 12.58 -3.69 0.84
C SER A 39 11.70 -3.87 -0.39
N GLY A 40 11.90 -2.98 -1.35
CA GLY A 40 11.22 -3.11 -2.63
C GLY A 40 11.63 -4.37 -3.36
N ALA A 41 12.92 -4.73 -3.27
CA ALA A 41 13.40 -5.94 -3.92
C ALA A 41 12.74 -7.19 -3.37
N ASP A 42 12.59 -7.27 -2.03
CA ASP A 42 11.89 -8.39 -1.43
C ASP A 42 10.45 -8.48 -1.91
N CYS A 43 9.77 -7.34 -1.94
CA CYS A 43 8.40 -7.30 -2.43
C CYS A 43 8.32 -7.82 -3.86
N LEU A 44 9.17 -7.30 -4.73
CA LEU A 44 9.12 -7.67 -6.14
C LEU A 44 9.39 -9.16 -6.35
N SER A 45 10.26 -9.74 -5.53
CA SER A 45 10.61 -11.15 -5.69
C SER A 45 9.44 -12.09 -5.38
N GLN A 46 8.43 -11.61 -4.65
CA GLN A 46 7.29 -12.43 -4.27
C GLN A 46 6.09 -12.25 -5.19
N MET A 47 6.15 -11.27 -6.08
CA MET A 47 4.97 -10.88 -6.86
C MET A 47 4.70 -11.75 -8.08
N ALA A 48 5.58 -12.71 -8.36
CA ALA A 48 5.35 -13.59 -9.51
C ALA A 48 4.15 -14.50 -9.30
N SER A 49 3.85 -14.84 -8.05
CA SER A 49 2.80 -15.82 -7.74
C SER A 49 1.75 -15.29 -6.78
N PHE A 50 1.76 -13.98 -6.52
CA PHE A 50 0.87 -13.43 -5.51
C PHE A 50 0.50 -12.00 -5.89
N ALA A 51 -0.78 -11.69 -5.77
CA ALA A 51 -1.29 -10.36 -6.06
C ALA A 51 -2.08 -9.87 -4.85
N PRO A 52 -1.52 -8.95 -4.05
CA PRO A 52 -2.27 -8.40 -2.94
C PRO A 52 -3.39 -7.48 -3.41
N ASP A 53 -4.36 -7.26 -2.55
CA ASP A 53 -5.48 -6.38 -2.87
C ASP A 53 -5.12 -4.91 -2.73
N CYS A 54 -4.06 -4.60 -2.00
CA CYS A 54 -3.60 -3.22 -1.82
C CYS A 54 -2.15 -3.24 -1.37
N PHE A 55 -1.39 -2.25 -1.80
CA PHE A 55 -0.01 -2.06 -1.34
C PHE A 55 0.04 -0.82 -0.45
N VAL A 56 0.69 -0.95 0.70
CA VAL A 56 1.00 0.18 1.56
C VAL A 56 2.52 0.33 1.52
N ILE A 57 2.99 1.42 0.96
CA ILE A 57 4.41 1.59 0.64
C ILE A 57 4.94 2.87 1.27
N ASP A 58 6.02 2.73 2.03
CA ASP A 58 6.72 3.90 2.57
C ASP A 58 7.46 4.58 1.42
N TYR A 59 7.37 5.92 1.37
CA TYR A 59 8.01 6.65 0.29
C TYR A 59 9.53 6.56 0.38
N LYS A 60 10.08 6.86 1.56
CA LYS A 60 11.52 6.99 1.69
C LYS A 60 12.15 5.71 2.21
N MET A 61 12.74 4.95 1.31
CA MET A 61 13.43 3.71 1.64
C MET A 61 14.81 3.72 1.00
N ASP A 62 15.69 2.87 1.51
CA ASP A 62 17.02 2.70 0.92
C ASP A 62 16.90 2.09 -0.46
N GLU A 63 17.81 2.42 -1.33
CA GLU A 63 17.96 1.86 -2.68
C GLU A 63 16.85 2.25 -3.64
N MET A 64 15.60 2.09 -3.23
CA MET A 64 14.46 2.32 -4.11
C MET A 64 13.38 3.01 -3.31
N ASP A 65 12.88 4.15 -3.77
CA ASP A 65 11.81 4.82 -3.04
C ASP A 65 10.45 4.21 -3.41
N GLY A 66 9.42 4.63 -2.67
CA GLY A 66 8.10 4.06 -2.85
C GLY A 66 7.47 4.32 -4.21
N LEU A 67 7.79 5.45 -4.84
CA LEU A 67 7.27 5.73 -6.17
C LEU A 67 7.93 4.85 -7.22
N GLN A 68 9.23 4.61 -7.08
CA GLN A 68 9.93 3.71 -7.97
C GLN A 68 9.39 2.29 -7.85
N LEU A 69 9.13 1.86 -6.61
CA LEU A 69 8.56 0.54 -6.39
C LEU A 69 7.18 0.44 -7.03
N ALA A 70 6.35 1.44 -6.83
CA ALA A 70 5.02 1.43 -7.41
C ALA A 70 5.08 1.30 -8.93
N GLN A 71 6.00 2.01 -9.56
CA GLN A 71 6.16 1.94 -11.01
C GLN A 71 6.58 0.53 -11.44
N LEU A 72 7.55 -0.06 -10.74
CA LEU A 72 8.00 -1.40 -11.07
C LEU A 72 6.91 -2.44 -10.89
N LEU A 73 6.08 -2.27 -9.86
CA LEU A 73 4.95 -3.18 -9.65
C LEU A 73 3.99 -3.13 -10.84
N ARG A 74 3.68 -1.93 -11.33
CA ARG A 74 2.82 -1.78 -12.50
C ARG A 74 3.43 -2.44 -13.72
N GLU A 75 4.72 -2.25 -13.92
CA GLU A 75 5.41 -2.84 -15.06
C GLU A 75 5.40 -4.37 -15.01
N ARG A 76 5.28 -4.93 -13.83
CA ARG A 76 5.23 -6.38 -13.65
C ARG A 76 3.82 -6.93 -13.58
N GLY A 77 2.84 -6.12 -13.91
CA GLY A 77 1.47 -6.59 -14.00
C GLY A 77 0.68 -6.54 -12.70
N GLN A 78 1.23 -5.92 -11.67
CA GLN A 78 0.50 -5.77 -10.41
C GLN A 78 -0.38 -4.53 -10.51
N HIS A 79 -1.67 -4.72 -10.30
CA HIS A 79 -2.64 -3.64 -10.47
C HIS A 79 -3.33 -3.24 -9.18
N GLY A 80 -2.93 -3.80 -8.05
CA GLY A 80 -3.50 -3.41 -6.77
C GLY A 80 -3.25 -1.94 -6.49
N PRO A 81 -4.21 -1.27 -5.86
CA PRO A 81 -4.01 0.14 -5.52
C PRO A 81 -2.87 0.33 -4.53
N VAL A 82 -2.29 1.51 -4.54
CA VAL A 82 -1.17 1.85 -3.69
C VAL A 82 -1.56 2.98 -2.75
N VAL A 83 -1.30 2.78 -1.47
CA VAL A 83 -1.37 3.84 -0.46
C VAL A 83 0.07 4.19 -0.11
N LEU A 84 0.48 5.40 -0.40
CA LEU A 84 1.86 5.84 -0.14
C LEU A 84 1.92 6.53 1.21
N ILE A 85 2.89 6.14 2.03
CA ILE A 85 3.09 6.77 3.33
C ILE A 85 4.35 7.62 3.26
N THR A 86 4.27 8.87 3.71
CA THR A 86 5.43 9.74 3.72
C THR A 86 5.48 10.55 5.01
N GLY A 87 6.68 10.77 5.51
CA GLY A 87 6.91 11.66 6.65
C GLY A 87 7.12 13.11 6.25
N TYR A 88 7.12 13.39 4.98
CA TYR A 88 7.41 14.73 4.48
C TYR A 88 6.18 15.30 3.79
N PRO A 89 5.53 16.31 4.40
CA PRO A 89 4.39 16.96 3.76
C PRO A 89 4.91 17.85 2.64
N ASP A 90 5.13 17.27 1.51
CA ASP A 90 5.72 17.93 0.35
C ASP A 90 4.73 17.81 -0.80
N GLU A 91 4.28 18.95 -1.30
CA GLU A 91 3.34 18.98 -2.41
C GLU A 91 3.89 18.27 -3.63
N MET A 92 5.21 18.29 -3.78
CA MET A 92 5.83 17.61 -4.92
C MET A 92 5.64 16.10 -4.83
N ILE A 93 5.67 15.55 -3.62
CA ILE A 93 5.45 14.11 -3.47
C ILE A 93 4.02 13.73 -3.84
N GLU A 94 3.05 14.52 -3.38
CA GLU A 94 1.67 14.27 -3.74
C GLU A 94 1.46 14.37 -5.24
N HIS A 95 2.06 15.37 -5.85
CA HIS A 95 1.95 15.57 -7.28
C HIS A 95 2.57 14.40 -8.04
N LYS A 96 3.76 13.97 -7.63
CA LYS A 96 4.42 12.84 -8.26
C LYS A 96 3.63 11.56 -8.07
N ALA A 97 3.03 11.38 -6.90
CA ALA A 97 2.20 10.21 -6.64
C ALA A 97 0.99 10.18 -7.56
N HIS A 98 0.32 11.30 -7.71
CA HIS A 98 -0.81 11.40 -8.62
C HIS A 98 -0.42 11.06 -10.05
N ARG A 99 0.73 11.57 -10.49
CA ARG A 99 1.21 11.30 -11.83
C ARG A 99 1.55 9.83 -12.02
N ALA A 100 1.87 9.14 -10.94
CA ALA A 100 2.14 7.71 -10.98
C ALA A 100 0.89 6.86 -10.79
N GLY A 101 -0.28 7.51 -10.71
CA GLY A 101 -1.53 6.79 -10.53
C GLY A 101 -1.88 6.48 -9.09
N ILE A 102 -1.17 7.07 -8.13
CA ILE A 102 -1.41 6.85 -6.71
C ILE A 102 -2.30 7.99 -6.20
N GLN A 103 -3.46 7.64 -5.69
CA GLN A 103 -4.42 8.63 -5.24
C GLN A 103 -4.49 8.76 -3.73
N HIS A 104 -3.82 7.88 -3.01
CA HIS A 104 -3.90 7.87 -1.55
C HIS A 104 -2.52 8.06 -0.96
N VAL A 105 -2.33 9.21 -0.33
CA VAL A 105 -1.06 9.55 0.33
C VAL A 105 -1.37 9.84 1.79
N VAL A 106 -0.70 9.13 2.69
CA VAL A 106 -0.91 9.25 4.12
C VAL A 106 0.34 9.85 4.74
N LEU A 107 0.15 10.87 5.56
CA LEU A 107 1.26 11.56 6.20
C LEU A 107 1.53 10.98 7.59
N LYS A 108 2.79 10.69 7.88
CA LYS A 108 3.21 10.43 9.25
C LYS A 108 3.17 11.76 10.00
N PRO A 109 2.85 11.78 11.27
CA PRO A 109 2.63 10.67 12.18
C PRO A 109 1.16 10.24 12.29
N HIS A 110 0.28 10.70 11.44
CA HIS A 110 -1.16 10.46 11.56
C HIS A 110 -1.58 9.15 10.91
N ILE A 111 -0.65 8.17 10.84
CA ILE A 111 -0.94 6.92 10.16
C ILE A 111 -2.11 6.19 10.80
N ALA A 112 -2.12 6.09 12.12
CA ALA A 112 -3.16 5.32 12.81
C ALA A 112 -4.55 5.84 12.51
N GLU A 113 -4.69 7.13 12.29
CA GLU A 113 -5.98 7.75 12.08
C GLU A 113 -6.47 7.64 10.64
N SER A 114 -5.54 7.64 9.69
CA SER A 114 -5.93 7.74 8.29
C SER A 114 -5.60 6.51 7.46
N LEU A 115 -4.72 5.64 7.94
CA LEU A 115 -4.30 4.49 7.13
C LEU A 115 -5.46 3.59 6.77
N ILE A 116 -6.25 3.20 7.76
CA ILE A 116 -7.34 2.25 7.52
C ILE A 116 -8.36 2.84 6.54
N ALA A 117 -8.71 4.11 6.74
CA ALA A 117 -9.66 4.76 5.85
C ALA A 117 -9.13 4.81 4.42
N ASN A 118 -7.85 5.11 4.25
CA ASN A 118 -7.25 5.18 2.93
C ASN A 118 -7.15 3.82 2.26
N VAL A 119 -6.81 2.78 3.03
CA VAL A 119 -6.74 1.43 2.49
C VAL A 119 -8.13 0.99 2.03
N ARG A 120 -9.15 1.22 2.85
CA ARG A 120 -10.51 0.83 2.47
C ARG A 120 -10.99 1.60 1.25
N ALA A 121 -10.70 2.89 1.18
CA ALA A 121 -11.08 3.69 0.03
C ALA A 121 -10.37 3.21 -1.23
N ALA A 122 -9.08 2.87 -1.11
CA ALA A 122 -8.31 2.40 -2.26
C ALA A 122 -8.88 1.10 -2.80
N ILE A 123 -9.21 0.17 -1.92
CA ILE A 123 -9.77 -1.11 -2.32
C ILE A 123 -11.16 -0.91 -2.94
N ALA A 124 -11.97 -0.05 -2.34
CA ALA A 124 -13.30 0.21 -2.85
C ALA A 124 -13.27 0.84 -4.24
N ASP A 125 -12.34 1.76 -4.47
CA ASP A 125 -12.19 2.40 -5.76
C ASP A 125 -11.87 1.37 -6.84
N LYS A 126 -10.99 0.45 -6.53
CA LYS A 126 -10.65 -0.60 -7.47
C LYS A 126 -11.80 -1.57 -7.66
N GLY A 127 -12.56 -1.81 -6.60
CA GLY A 127 -13.64 -2.78 -6.64
C GLY A 127 -14.85 -2.35 -7.46
N PHE A 128 -14.96 -1.05 -7.79
CA PHE A 128 -16.03 -0.57 -8.65
C PHE A 128 -15.52 -0.46 -10.07
N PRO A 129 -15.94 -1.34 -10.89
CA PRO A 129 -15.44 -1.33 -12.24
C PRO A 129 -15.93 -0.09 -12.89
N ASN A 130 -15.63 0.44 -13.03
CA ASN A 130 -15.96 1.38 -13.60
C ASN A 130 -16.37 1.37 -14.64
N ASP A 131 -16.42 0.80 -14.55
CA ASP A 131 -16.68 0.66 -15.27
C ASP A 131 -17.65 0.89 -15.64
N ILE A 132 -18.00 1.13 -15.50
CA ILE A 132 -18.98 1.29 -15.78
C ILE A 132 -19.16 2.30 -16.35
N ARG A 133 -18.80 2.66 -16.74
CA ARG A 133 -18.97 3.69 -17.31
C ARG A 133 -19.09 3.69 -18.38
#